data_af797d9e67957a27c5a5a362051b6f05
#
_entry.id   af797d9e67957a27c5a5a362051b6f05
#
_cell.length_a   1.000
_cell.length_b   1.000
_cell.length_c   1.000
_cell.angle_alpha   90.00
_cell.angle_beta   90.00
_cell.angle_gamma   90.00
#
_symmetry.space_group_name_H-M   'P 1'
#
loop_
_entity.id
_entity.type
_entity.pdbx_description
1 polymer ?
#
loop_
_entity_poly.entity_id
_entity_poly.type
_entity_poly.pdbx_seq_one_letter_code
_entity_poly.pdbx_strand_id
1 'polypeptide(L)'
;MKRNIITIIILLCAGTTFAQHALTYQSYAKGVAEQDTTSMLVVENAKCLKINTLEKSISNPIPGYAQNITYVDYVNDSIYSIIEFSDSKYYSAHSFTNNDVVFSEEGTESMLGYPCKKYKTSINSNTIEVWMTESLGFEATPMPGLGHMKGVMVRCMRNGSYVTDLNEVKDQKYAMVDMIPDYKGERKTVKELNQLRKDKLVIRIPVFEDEQIHFADYEPFTQEIPFDTTIHFSHGTLIVKRLKLPEFPAHYQLFAEIRQHSNGDAYDRSASVFVIPTEKTMSFKDGLTKGIEDLPVFVGRDGKEYQGIKAEKDYLPPVELVRFFTSFGAGHFNDKVQIDGLEWAEENYYKQEVSELRDRLRGDVLIGVFIGNYDKGGHKVSLDLLAYPGDDKWSDKPLKQHSIPLFNTCNVLEMSGQNYGRLFATDTLEVEVEIPDNAKNIRLRYISTGHGGWDGGDEFNPKENAIYIDGTKMFTHTPWRCDCATFRDQSPVSGNFWNGLSSSDYSRSGWCPCTATNPVYFDLSGLKPGKHTLRVAIPQGKDEGESFSHWMVSGVLLYEL
;
A
#
# COMPACT_ATOMS: atom_id res chain seq x y z
N MET A 1 97.61 13.14 -6.41
CA MET A 1 96.43 12.87 -7.18
C MET A 1 95.55 11.92 -6.38
N LYS A 2 94.52 12.45 -5.70
CA LYS A 2 93.54 11.63 -4.96
C LYS A 2 92.24 11.57 -5.79
N ARG A 3 91.84 10.37 -6.22
CA ARG A 3 90.57 10.11 -6.92
C ARG A 3 89.45 9.96 -5.89
N ASN A 4 88.54 10.90 -5.88
CA ASN A 4 87.32 10.78 -5.11
C ASN A 4 86.34 9.90 -5.90
N ILE A 5 85.96 8.76 -5.33
CA ILE A 5 84.86 7.89 -5.83
C ILE A 5 83.59 8.40 -5.18
N ILE A 6 82.72 9.00 -5.96
CA ILE A 6 81.33 9.34 -5.53
C ILE A 6 80.50 8.11 -5.72
N THR A 7 80.13 7.49 -4.60
CA THR A 7 79.15 6.41 -4.59
C THR A 7 77.77 7.03 -4.67
N ILE A 8 77.06 6.88 -5.82
CA ILE A 8 75.64 7.24 -5.99
C ILE A 8 74.84 6.13 -5.37
N ILE A 9 74.23 6.39 -4.21
CA ILE A 9 73.22 5.53 -3.63
C ILE A 9 71.90 5.84 -4.37
N ILE A 10 71.49 4.95 -5.30
CA ILE A 10 70.19 4.96 -5.90
C ILE A 10 69.25 4.43 -4.82
N LEU A 11 68.51 5.32 -4.16
CA LEU A 11 67.30 4.93 -3.37
C LEU A 11 66.30 4.47 -4.36
N LEU A 12 66.12 3.16 -4.50
CA LEU A 12 64.90 2.60 -5.06
C LEU A 12 63.77 2.89 -4.07
N CYS A 13 63.08 3.98 -4.30
CA CYS A 13 61.71 4.11 -3.78
C CYS A 13 60.88 3.05 -4.48
N ALA A 14 60.73 1.89 -3.84
CA ALA A 14 59.69 0.97 -4.16
C ALA A 14 58.37 1.71 -3.91
N GLY A 15 57.88 2.38 -4.93
CA GLY A 15 56.51 2.87 -4.92
C GLY A 15 55.62 1.68 -4.72
N THR A 16 55.05 1.57 -3.54
CA THR A 16 53.96 0.64 -3.32
C THR A 16 52.85 1.05 -4.26
N THR A 17 52.76 0.38 -5.40
CA THR A 17 51.60 0.49 -6.29
C THR A 17 50.45 -0.11 -5.54
N PHE A 18 49.58 0.73 -5.02
CA PHE A 18 48.33 0.30 -4.43
C PHE A 18 47.49 -0.35 -5.55
N ALA A 19 47.31 -1.65 -5.48
CA ALA A 19 46.52 -2.37 -6.44
C ALA A 19 45.03 -2.21 -6.07
N GLN A 20 44.27 -1.58 -6.95
CA GLN A 20 42.82 -1.58 -6.88
C GLN A 20 42.29 -2.62 -7.87
N HIS A 21 41.33 -3.44 -7.45
CA HIS A 21 40.66 -4.40 -8.28
C HIS A 21 39.18 -4.04 -8.37
N ALA A 22 38.66 -3.97 -9.57
CA ALA A 22 37.22 -3.83 -9.80
C ALA A 22 36.64 -5.19 -10.22
N LEU A 23 35.64 -5.64 -9.49
CA LEU A 23 34.92 -6.88 -9.79
C LEU A 23 33.50 -6.53 -10.21
N THR A 24 33.00 -7.24 -11.21
CA THR A 24 31.59 -7.19 -11.57
C THR A 24 30.96 -8.56 -11.45
N TYR A 25 29.74 -8.58 -10.96
CA TYR A 25 28.95 -9.81 -10.80
C TYR A 25 27.67 -9.71 -11.63
N GLN A 26 27.27 -10.83 -12.19
CA GLN A 26 26.01 -10.98 -12.90
C GLN A 26 25.11 -11.95 -12.16
N SER A 27 23.86 -11.51 -11.89
CA SER A 27 22.85 -12.37 -11.29
C SER A 27 21.96 -13.02 -12.34
N TYR A 28 21.52 -14.24 -12.04
CA TYR A 28 20.62 -15.05 -12.87
C TYR A 28 19.48 -15.59 -12.03
N ALA A 29 18.27 -15.51 -12.55
CA ALA A 29 17.09 -16.18 -12.00
C ALA A 29 16.66 -17.28 -12.96
N LYS A 30 16.68 -18.54 -12.50
CA LYS A 30 16.31 -19.72 -13.32
C LYS A 30 17.03 -19.76 -14.69
N GLY A 31 18.30 -19.35 -14.72
CA GLY A 31 19.13 -19.34 -15.92
C GLY A 31 18.98 -18.10 -16.82
N VAL A 32 18.09 -17.16 -16.47
CA VAL A 32 17.92 -15.89 -17.19
C VAL A 32 18.70 -14.80 -16.47
N ALA A 33 19.56 -14.07 -17.22
CA ALA A 33 20.33 -12.97 -16.65
C ALA A 33 19.41 -11.85 -16.15
N GLU A 34 19.61 -11.44 -14.91
CA GLU A 34 18.97 -10.25 -14.35
C GLU A 34 19.67 -8.99 -14.87
N GLN A 35 18.94 -7.89 -14.90
CA GLN A 35 19.47 -6.64 -15.47
C GLN A 35 20.41 -5.91 -14.52
N ASP A 36 20.41 -6.27 -13.24
CA ASP A 36 21.20 -5.60 -12.22
C ASP A 36 22.60 -6.23 -12.09
N THR A 37 23.60 -5.38 -12.14
CA THR A 37 25.00 -5.77 -11.97
C THR A 37 25.55 -5.15 -10.69
N THR A 38 26.16 -5.94 -9.83
CA THR A 38 26.86 -5.44 -8.64
C THR A 38 28.32 -5.18 -9.00
N SER A 39 28.77 -3.93 -8.88
CA SER A 39 30.16 -3.57 -9.01
C SER A 39 30.78 -3.43 -7.62
N MET A 40 31.98 -4.02 -7.46
CA MET A 40 32.75 -3.94 -6.24
C MET A 40 34.15 -3.44 -6.56
N LEU A 41 34.66 -2.62 -5.67
CA LEU A 41 36.01 -2.11 -5.76
C LEU A 41 36.80 -2.50 -4.51
N VAL A 42 37.83 -3.31 -4.68
CA VAL A 42 38.78 -3.67 -3.62
C VAL A 42 39.96 -2.71 -3.66
N VAL A 43 40.28 -2.09 -2.54
CA VAL A 43 41.36 -1.10 -2.44
C VAL A 43 42.42 -1.57 -1.46
N GLU A 44 43.68 -1.28 -1.81
CA GLU A 44 44.86 -1.41 -0.97
C GLU A 44 45.00 -2.68 -0.12
N ASN A 45 45.84 -3.58 -0.55
CA ASN A 45 46.28 -4.76 0.22
C ASN A 45 45.11 -5.56 0.81
N ALA A 46 43.97 -5.59 0.13
CA ALA A 46 42.74 -6.31 0.54
C ALA A 46 42.16 -5.84 1.90
N LYS A 47 42.34 -4.58 2.29
CA LYS A 47 41.86 -4.07 3.58
C LYS A 47 40.42 -3.59 3.60
N CYS A 48 39.88 -3.19 2.46
CA CYS A 48 38.53 -2.68 2.38
C CYS A 48 37.88 -2.98 1.02
N LEU A 49 36.62 -3.30 1.07
CA LEU A 49 35.76 -3.55 -0.08
C LEU A 49 34.62 -2.53 -0.11
N LYS A 50 34.45 -1.85 -1.24
CA LYS A 50 33.31 -1.00 -1.51
C LYS A 50 32.35 -1.73 -2.45
N ILE A 51 31.10 -1.86 -2.05
CA ILE A 51 30.04 -2.48 -2.86
C ILE A 51 29.08 -1.39 -3.30
N ASN A 52 29.03 -1.14 -4.60
CA ASN A 52 27.99 -0.34 -5.22
C ASN A 52 27.01 -1.31 -5.86
N THR A 53 25.79 -1.34 -5.37
CA THR A 53 24.70 -1.96 -6.10
C THR A 53 24.32 -0.97 -7.21
N LEU A 54 24.59 -1.34 -8.46
CA LEU A 54 24.08 -0.61 -9.60
C LEU A 54 22.59 -0.99 -9.72
N GLU A 55 21.76 -0.35 -8.93
CA GLU A 55 20.35 -0.30 -9.25
C GLU A 55 20.25 0.40 -10.60
N LYS A 56 19.50 -0.17 -11.54
CA LYS A 56 19.21 0.48 -12.81
C LYS A 56 18.94 1.95 -12.53
N SER A 57 19.66 2.80 -13.21
CA SER A 57 19.34 4.21 -13.22
C SER A 57 17.89 4.32 -13.66
N ILE A 58 17.01 4.53 -12.70
CA ILE A 58 15.64 4.93 -12.96
C ILE A 58 15.80 6.17 -13.82
N SER A 59 15.28 6.14 -15.04
CA SER A 59 15.42 7.24 -16.00
C SER A 59 14.88 8.57 -15.46
N ASN A 60 14.10 8.51 -14.39
CA ASN A 60 13.72 9.61 -13.52
C ASN A 60 13.98 9.19 -12.07
N PRO A 61 14.95 9.81 -11.39
CA PRO A 61 15.21 9.50 -9.98
C PRO A 61 13.93 9.77 -9.17
N ILE A 62 13.46 8.76 -8.48
CA ILE A 62 12.33 8.91 -7.54
C ILE A 62 12.79 9.90 -6.46
N PRO A 63 12.06 11.00 -6.23
CA PRO A 63 12.39 11.93 -5.16
C PRO A 63 12.52 11.17 -3.83
N GLY A 64 13.64 11.35 -3.12
CA GLY A 64 13.94 10.65 -1.88
C GLY A 64 14.63 9.29 -2.03
N TYR A 65 14.85 8.79 -3.25
CA TYR A 65 15.66 7.58 -3.46
C TYR A 65 17.11 7.83 -3.07
N ALA A 66 17.62 7.02 -2.14
CA ALA A 66 18.97 7.17 -1.62
C ALA A 66 19.95 6.24 -2.33
N GLN A 67 21.16 6.73 -2.58
CA GLN A 67 22.26 5.83 -2.91
C GLN A 67 22.66 5.03 -1.66
N ASN A 68 22.69 3.71 -1.80
CA ASN A 68 23.16 2.81 -0.75
C ASN A 68 24.54 2.27 -1.14
N ILE A 69 25.54 2.57 -0.31
CA ILE A 69 26.90 2.08 -0.50
C ILE A 69 27.28 1.26 0.73
N THR A 70 27.73 0.03 0.49
CA THR A 70 28.23 -0.84 1.55
C THR A 70 29.75 -0.91 1.48
N TYR A 71 30.39 -0.74 2.63
CA TYR A 71 31.82 -0.94 2.80
C TYR A 71 32.07 -2.10 3.75
N VAL A 72 33.01 -2.95 3.41
CA VAL A 72 33.52 -4.01 4.29
C VAL A 72 34.93 -3.66 4.70
N ASP A 73 35.16 -3.46 5.98
CA ASP A 73 36.46 -3.24 6.58
C ASP A 73 36.97 -4.58 7.13
N TYR A 74 37.88 -5.20 6.38
CA TYR A 74 38.44 -6.50 6.76
C TYR A 74 39.41 -6.38 7.95
N VAL A 75 39.96 -5.18 8.22
CA VAL A 75 40.88 -4.96 9.33
C VAL A 75 40.15 -4.83 10.65
N ASN A 76 39.04 -4.11 10.64
CA ASN A 76 38.25 -3.83 11.85
C ASN A 76 36.99 -4.72 11.98
N ASP A 77 36.87 -5.77 11.18
CA ASP A 77 35.71 -6.68 11.17
C ASP A 77 34.36 -5.95 11.16
N SER A 78 34.23 -5.00 10.23
CA SER A 78 33.05 -4.13 10.21
C SER A 78 32.43 -3.99 8.82
N ILE A 79 31.11 -4.02 8.78
CA ILE A 79 30.33 -3.63 7.62
C ILE A 79 29.68 -2.28 7.90
N TYR A 80 29.89 -1.32 7.01
CA TYR A 80 29.24 -0.02 7.02
C TYR A 80 28.25 0.06 5.87
N SER A 81 26.97 0.26 6.16
CA SER A 81 25.96 0.60 5.17
C SER A 81 25.68 2.09 5.26
N ILE A 82 26.02 2.83 4.21
CA ILE A 82 25.88 4.30 4.15
C ILE A 82 24.75 4.62 3.17
N ILE A 83 23.79 5.41 3.62
CA ILE A 83 22.68 5.91 2.83
C ILE A 83 22.79 7.43 2.74
N GLU A 84 22.79 7.94 1.52
CA GLU A 84 22.87 9.36 1.23
C GLU A 84 21.62 9.82 0.49
N PHE A 85 20.85 10.71 1.14
CA PHE A 85 19.76 11.45 0.56
C PHE A 85 20.24 12.82 0.07
N SER A 86 19.43 13.56 -0.63
CA SER A 86 19.77 14.90 -1.09
C SER A 86 20.04 15.90 0.05
N ASP A 87 19.46 15.66 1.22
CA ASP A 87 19.47 16.56 2.39
C ASP A 87 20.16 15.97 3.62
N SER A 88 20.47 14.68 3.62
CA SER A 88 20.94 13.99 4.83
C SER A 88 21.71 12.71 4.51
N LYS A 89 22.56 12.30 5.43
CA LYS A 89 23.40 11.11 5.32
C LYS A 89 23.38 10.33 6.62
N TYR A 90 23.18 9.03 6.49
CA TYR A 90 23.09 8.11 7.63
C TYR A 90 23.92 6.86 7.39
N TYR A 91 24.33 6.20 8.47
CA TYR A 91 25.00 4.91 8.35
C TYR A 91 24.64 3.96 9.49
N SER A 92 24.73 2.67 9.21
CA SER A 92 24.82 1.62 10.23
C SER A 92 26.16 0.92 10.17
N ALA A 93 26.59 0.38 11.30
CA ALA A 93 27.80 -0.45 11.40
C ALA A 93 27.51 -1.69 12.24
N HIS A 94 27.95 -2.85 11.75
CA HIS A 94 27.85 -4.14 12.44
C HIS A 94 29.06 -5.01 12.10
N SER A 95 29.30 -6.09 12.88
CA SER A 95 30.41 -7.01 12.63
C SER A 95 30.26 -7.69 11.27
N PHE A 96 31.39 -7.86 10.58
CA PHE A 96 31.45 -8.67 9.36
C PHE A 96 31.44 -10.15 9.68
N THR A 97 32.01 -10.56 10.81
CA THR A 97 31.90 -11.92 11.32
C THR A 97 30.45 -12.21 11.70
N ASN A 98 29.85 -13.18 11.03
CA ASN A 98 28.46 -13.59 11.30
C ASN A 98 28.46 -14.99 11.88
N ASN A 99 28.35 -15.09 13.21
CA ASN A 99 28.34 -16.36 13.94
C ASN A 99 27.03 -17.15 13.78
N ASP A 100 25.98 -16.53 13.26
CA ASP A 100 24.66 -17.17 13.04
C ASP A 100 24.64 -17.99 11.73
N VAL A 101 25.64 -17.78 10.85
CA VAL A 101 25.75 -18.50 9.59
C VAL A 101 26.93 -19.46 9.64
N VAL A 102 26.63 -20.74 9.74
CA VAL A 102 27.63 -21.82 9.76
C VAL A 102 27.67 -22.51 8.41
N PHE A 103 28.85 -22.54 7.78
CA PHE A 103 29.08 -23.23 6.53
C PHE A 103 29.76 -24.60 6.74
N SER A 104 29.30 -25.61 5.99
CA SER A 104 30.00 -26.87 5.78
C SER A 104 30.86 -26.79 4.50
N GLU A 105 32.11 -27.24 4.56
CA GLU A 105 32.96 -27.38 3.36
C GLU A 105 32.55 -28.67 2.62
N GLU A 106 32.17 -28.53 1.34
CA GLU A 106 31.69 -29.66 0.48
C GLU A 106 32.81 -30.19 -0.44
N GLY A 107 34.00 -29.59 -0.41
CA GLY A 107 35.15 -30.00 -1.21
C GLY A 107 35.68 -28.89 -2.13
N THR A 108 36.45 -29.30 -3.14
CA THR A 108 37.08 -28.39 -4.09
C THR A 108 36.70 -28.74 -5.53
N GLU A 109 36.38 -27.73 -6.32
CA GLU A 109 36.08 -27.88 -7.74
C GLU A 109 36.46 -26.63 -8.53
N SER A 110 36.56 -26.74 -9.85
CA SER A 110 36.76 -25.56 -10.71
C SER A 110 35.45 -24.90 -11.02
N MET A 111 35.34 -23.57 -10.76
CA MET A 111 34.16 -22.77 -11.04
C MET A 111 34.54 -21.53 -11.83
N LEU A 112 33.95 -21.33 -13.01
CA LEU A 112 34.24 -20.19 -13.92
C LEU A 112 35.75 -20.01 -14.22
N GLY A 113 36.49 -21.12 -14.26
CA GLY A 113 37.93 -21.13 -14.52
C GLY A 113 38.82 -20.94 -13.30
N TYR A 114 38.26 -20.75 -12.10
CA TYR A 114 39.00 -20.64 -10.84
C TYR A 114 38.96 -21.93 -10.04
N PRO A 115 40.07 -22.30 -9.38
CA PRO A 115 40.03 -23.37 -8.36
C PRO A 115 39.35 -22.86 -7.12
N CYS A 116 38.23 -23.47 -6.74
CA CYS A 116 37.39 -23.02 -5.64
C CYS A 116 37.20 -24.08 -4.58
N LYS A 117 37.08 -23.64 -3.33
CA LYS A 117 36.43 -24.39 -2.25
C LYS A 117 34.94 -24.13 -2.29
N LYS A 118 34.17 -25.20 -2.22
CA LYS A 118 32.72 -25.14 -2.16
C LYS A 118 32.25 -25.23 -0.73
N TYR A 119 31.33 -24.36 -0.36
CA TYR A 119 30.70 -24.29 0.97
C TYR A 119 29.19 -24.32 0.84
N LYS A 120 28.52 -24.85 1.85
CA LYS A 120 27.07 -24.95 1.90
C LYS A 120 26.52 -24.58 3.27
N THR A 121 25.39 -23.88 3.28
CA THR A 121 24.64 -23.55 4.50
C THR A 121 23.15 -23.50 4.20
N SER A 122 22.34 -23.33 5.27
CA SER A 122 20.91 -23.09 5.16
C SER A 122 20.53 -21.84 5.97
N ILE A 123 19.86 -20.88 5.35
CA ILE A 123 19.40 -19.64 5.97
C ILE A 123 17.92 -19.46 5.65
N ASN A 124 17.07 -19.35 6.68
CA ASN A 124 15.60 -19.16 6.49
C ASN A 124 15.02 -20.16 5.48
N SER A 125 15.33 -21.45 5.63
CA SER A 125 14.92 -22.54 4.74
C SER A 125 15.47 -22.47 3.30
N ASN A 126 16.38 -21.53 3.00
CA ASN A 126 17.07 -21.50 1.70
C ASN A 126 18.40 -22.22 1.79
N THR A 127 18.67 -23.11 0.85
CA THR A 127 20.00 -23.68 0.63
C THR A 127 20.87 -22.66 -0.07
N ILE A 128 22.01 -22.33 0.54
CA ILE A 128 23.03 -21.42 -0.02
C ILE A 128 24.30 -22.21 -0.28
N GLU A 129 24.79 -22.19 -1.49
CA GLU A 129 26.05 -22.78 -1.91
C GLU A 129 26.98 -21.66 -2.39
N VAL A 130 28.24 -21.67 -1.95
CA VAL A 130 29.21 -20.59 -2.23
C VAL A 130 30.52 -21.22 -2.70
N TRP A 131 31.11 -20.67 -3.77
CA TRP A 131 32.41 -21.05 -4.30
C TRP A 131 33.39 -19.91 -4.08
N MET A 132 34.42 -20.17 -3.28
CA MET A 132 35.45 -19.20 -2.89
C MET A 132 36.81 -19.59 -3.49
N THR A 133 37.53 -18.62 -4.07
CA THR A 133 38.88 -18.82 -4.57
C THR A 133 39.90 -17.94 -3.85
N GLU A 134 41.04 -18.53 -3.47
CA GLU A 134 42.20 -17.81 -2.93
C GLU A 134 43.24 -17.46 -4.04
N SER A 135 43.03 -17.92 -5.28
CA SER A 135 43.99 -17.76 -6.38
C SER A 135 44.18 -16.30 -6.85
N LEU A 136 43.26 -15.41 -6.49
CA LEU A 136 43.34 -13.98 -6.82
C LEU A 136 44.17 -13.14 -5.85
N GLY A 137 44.55 -13.69 -4.68
CA GLY A 137 45.45 -13.04 -3.73
C GLY A 137 44.84 -11.91 -2.88
N PHE A 138 43.52 -11.73 -2.96
CA PHE A 138 42.77 -10.77 -2.13
C PHE A 138 41.40 -11.36 -1.75
N GLU A 139 40.62 -10.64 -0.93
CA GLU A 139 39.32 -11.06 -0.47
C GLU A 139 38.23 -10.14 -1.01
N ALA A 140 37.13 -10.70 -1.50
CA ALA A 140 35.96 -9.95 -1.94
C ALA A 140 34.70 -10.80 -1.96
N THR A 141 33.57 -10.21 -1.58
CA THR A 141 32.25 -10.84 -1.63
C THR A 141 31.16 -9.83 -2.01
N PRO A 142 30.23 -10.18 -2.93
CA PRO A 142 29.05 -9.36 -3.18
C PRO A 142 28.00 -9.48 -2.07
N MET A 143 28.17 -10.44 -1.16
CA MET A 143 27.20 -10.80 -0.13
C MET A 143 27.83 -10.80 1.27
N PRO A 144 28.21 -9.62 1.79
CA PRO A 144 28.88 -9.53 3.09
C PRO A 144 28.02 -10.02 4.26
N GLY A 145 26.70 -10.02 4.12
CA GLY A 145 25.77 -10.56 5.11
C GLY A 145 25.93 -12.07 5.38
N LEU A 146 26.62 -12.81 4.49
CA LEU A 146 26.97 -14.22 4.72
C LEU A 146 28.13 -14.39 5.70
N GLY A 147 28.78 -13.30 6.10
CA GLY A 147 29.94 -13.32 6.99
C GLY A 147 31.27 -13.44 6.25
N HIS A 148 32.36 -13.39 7.05
CA HIS A 148 33.73 -13.44 6.53
C HIS A 148 34.08 -14.84 6.01
N MET A 149 34.40 -14.91 4.74
CA MET A 149 34.91 -16.11 4.07
C MET A 149 36.21 -15.74 3.34
N LYS A 150 37.26 -16.55 3.50
CA LYS A 150 38.57 -16.30 2.92
C LYS A 150 38.56 -16.41 1.39
N GLY A 151 39.13 -15.39 0.70
CA GLY A 151 39.28 -15.32 -0.74
C GLY A 151 38.17 -14.53 -1.43
N VAL A 152 38.05 -14.73 -2.74
CA VAL A 152 37.03 -14.07 -3.59
C VAL A 152 35.87 -15.01 -3.85
N MET A 153 34.67 -14.53 -3.65
CA MET A 153 33.45 -15.27 -4.01
C MET A 153 33.32 -15.30 -5.54
N VAL A 154 33.41 -16.50 -6.13
CA VAL A 154 33.29 -16.70 -7.58
C VAL A 154 31.83 -16.96 -7.95
N ARG A 155 31.11 -17.69 -7.12
CA ARG A 155 29.67 -17.96 -7.29
C ARG A 155 28.97 -18.04 -5.94
N CYS A 156 27.76 -17.51 -5.89
CA CYS A 156 26.79 -17.84 -4.87
C CYS A 156 25.51 -18.37 -5.55
N MET A 157 24.97 -19.48 -5.04
CA MET A 157 23.75 -20.09 -5.57
C MET A 157 22.75 -20.30 -4.44
N ARG A 158 21.52 -19.86 -4.64
CA ARG A 158 20.41 -20.07 -3.74
C ARG A 158 19.37 -20.99 -4.36
N ASN A 159 19.03 -22.07 -3.66
CA ASN A 159 18.03 -23.08 -4.05
C ASN A 159 18.23 -23.64 -5.46
N GLY A 160 19.46 -23.73 -5.93
CA GLY A 160 19.79 -24.27 -7.27
C GLY A 160 19.33 -23.44 -8.47
N SER A 161 18.70 -22.28 -8.25
CA SER A 161 18.06 -21.51 -9.34
C SER A 161 18.38 -20.02 -9.37
N TYR A 162 18.79 -19.44 -8.25
CA TYR A 162 19.25 -18.05 -8.19
C TYR A 162 20.76 -18.03 -8.02
N VAL A 163 21.46 -17.50 -9.01
CA VAL A 163 22.92 -17.55 -9.10
C VAL A 163 23.47 -16.13 -9.23
N THR A 164 24.53 -15.83 -8.50
CA THR A 164 25.34 -14.63 -8.69
C THR A 164 26.76 -15.06 -9.00
N ASP A 165 27.22 -14.76 -10.20
CA ASP A 165 28.51 -15.16 -10.75
C ASP A 165 29.46 -13.98 -10.87
N LEU A 166 30.74 -14.22 -10.57
CA LEU A 166 31.82 -13.32 -10.90
C LEU A 166 31.95 -13.24 -12.43
N ASN A 167 31.66 -12.07 -12.98
CA ASN A 167 31.71 -11.85 -14.42
C ASN A 167 33.08 -11.37 -14.90
N GLU A 168 33.71 -10.45 -14.16
CA GLU A 168 34.95 -9.85 -14.57
C GLU A 168 35.78 -9.36 -13.37
N VAL A 169 37.09 -9.46 -13.47
CA VAL A 169 38.07 -8.84 -12.58
C VAL A 169 38.98 -7.95 -13.40
N LYS A 170 39.03 -6.66 -13.07
CA LYS A 170 39.94 -5.67 -13.70
C LYS A 170 40.86 -5.04 -12.70
N ASP A 171 42.12 -4.93 -13.06
CA ASP A 171 43.05 -4.09 -12.32
C ASP A 171 42.79 -2.63 -12.70
N GLN A 172 42.46 -1.81 -11.70
CA GLN A 172 42.28 -0.37 -11.88
C GLN A 172 43.52 0.37 -11.40
N LYS A 173 44.15 1.09 -12.30
CA LYS A 173 45.32 1.93 -11.97
C LYS A 173 44.98 3.36 -11.53
N TYR A 174 43.68 3.73 -11.55
CA TYR A 174 43.28 5.12 -11.44
C TYR A 174 42.06 5.33 -10.55
N ALA A 175 42.12 6.42 -9.86
CA ALA A 175 41.21 7.09 -8.98
C ALA A 175 41.35 6.67 -7.51
N MET A 176 41.76 7.62 -6.73
CA MET A 176 41.49 7.62 -5.29
C MET A 176 39.96 7.66 -5.15
N VAL A 177 39.35 6.49 -5.19
CA VAL A 177 37.95 6.37 -4.77
C VAL A 177 38.03 6.42 -3.26
N ASP A 178 37.45 7.44 -2.65
CA ASP A 178 37.29 7.49 -1.21
C ASP A 178 36.69 6.18 -0.74
N MET A 179 37.53 5.37 -0.15
CA MET A 179 37.09 4.18 0.53
C MET A 179 36.27 4.60 1.75
N ILE A 180 36.22 3.91 2.79
CA ILE A 180 35.38 4.29 3.94
C ILE A 180 35.53 5.80 4.21
N PRO A 181 34.53 6.62 3.96
CA PRO A 181 34.63 8.05 4.14
C PRO A 181 34.80 8.39 5.62
N ASP A 182 35.61 9.45 5.92
CA ASP A 182 35.75 9.93 7.29
C ASP A 182 34.42 10.33 7.89
N TYR A 183 33.62 11.08 7.15
CA TYR A 183 32.27 11.45 7.53
C TYR A 183 31.23 10.48 6.90
N LYS A 184 30.64 9.66 7.73
CA LYS A 184 29.64 8.64 7.32
C LYS A 184 28.19 9.12 7.48
N GLY A 185 27.97 10.26 8.12
CA GLY A 185 26.66 10.76 8.50
C GLY A 185 26.32 10.42 9.96
N GLU A 186 25.03 10.50 10.29
CA GLU A 186 24.52 10.12 11.61
C GLU A 186 24.41 8.59 11.74
N ARG A 187 24.89 8.06 12.86
CA ARG A 187 24.81 6.62 13.12
C ARG A 187 23.40 6.20 13.52
N LYS A 188 22.88 5.16 12.88
CA LYS A 188 21.60 4.51 13.16
C LYS A 188 21.80 3.01 13.31
N THR A 189 20.88 2.34 13.97
CA THR A 189 20.78 0.88 13.89
C THR A 189 20.31 0.46 12.49
N VAL A 190 20.54 -0.79 12.11
CA VAL A 190 20.05 -1.34 10.83
C VAL A 190 18.53 -1.19 10.70
N LYS A 191 17.80 -1.41 11.81
CA LYS A 191 16.33 -1.27 11.84
C LYS A 191 15.89 0.18 11.56
N GLU A 192 16.50 1.15 12.26
CA GLU A 192 16.22 2.58 12.05
C GLU A 192 16.58 3.03 10.64
N LEU A 193 17.71 2.55 10.10
CA LEU A 193 18.14 2.90 8.75
C LEU A 193 17.17 2.37 7.70
N ASN A 194 16.68 1.15 7.86
CA ASN A 194 15.65 0.57 6.98
C ASN A 194 14.30 1.30 7.10
N GLN A 195 13.95 1.76 8.30
CA GLN A 195 12.74 2.56 8.50
C GLN A 195 12.88 3.93 7.83
N LEU A 196 14.00 4.62 8.02
CA LEU A 196 14.29 5.90 7.35
C LEU A 196 14.20 5.80 5.82
N ARG A 197 14.71 4.71 5.23
CA ARG A 197 14.57 4.47 3.77
C ARG A 197 13.11 4.40 3.36
N LYS A 198 12.28 3.67 4.10
CA LYS A 198 10.84 3.57 3.84
C LYS A 198 10.17 4.93 3.98
N ASP A 199 10.43 5.64 5.07
CA ASP A 199 9.79 6.93 5.37
C ASP A 199 10.11 7.99 4.32
N LYS A 200 11.32 7.96 3.75
CA LYS A 200 11.74 8.89 2.68
C LYS A 200 11.21 8.50 1.29
N LEU A 201 10.91 7.23 1.06
CA LEU A 201 10.38 6.73 -0.22
C LEU A 201 8.87 6.85 -0.32
N VAL A 202 8.17 6.75 0.80
CA VAL A 202 6.71 6.78 0.84
C VAL A 202 6.25 8.22 1.04
N ILE A 203 5.43 8.71 0.11
CA ILE A 203 4.72 9.98 0.30
C ILE A 203 3.54 9.69 1.22
N ARG A 204 3.56 10.25 2.42
CA ARG A 204 2.47 10.17 3.39
C ARG A 204 1.79 11.52 3.50
N ILE A 205 0.47 11.54 3.34
CA ILE A 205 -0.36 12.72 3.50
C ILE A 205 -1.40 12.39 4.59
N PRO A 206 -1.22 12.93 5.81
CA PRO A 206 -2.22 12.79 6.86
C PRO A 206 -3.46 13.60 6.48
N VAL A 207 -4.61 12.94 6.40
CA VAL A 207 -5.90 13.57 6.12
C VAL A 207 -6.61 13.89 7.43
N PHE A 208 -6.75 12.89 8.30
CA PHE A 208 -7.33 13.03 9.63
C PHE A 208 -6.41 12.37 10.66
N GLU A 209 -6.30 12.96 11.83
CA GLU A 209 -5.48 12.46 12.95
C GLU A 209 -6.33 12.42 14.22
N ASP A 210 -6.69 11.22 14.68
CA ASP A 210 -7.48 10.94 15.89
C ASP A 210 -8.78 11.79 15.98
N GLU A 211 -9.39 12.06 14.83
CA GLU A 211 -10.62 12.85 14.74
C GLU A 211 -11.82 12.06 15.28
N GLN A 212 -12.66 12.73 16.04
CA GLN A 212 -13.84 12.10 16.62
C GLN A 212 -15.04 12.17 15.65
N ILE A 213 -15.67 11.01 15.40
CA ILE A 213 -16.93 10.88 14.67
C ILE A 213 -17.97 10.33 15.62
N HIS A 214 -18.95 11.16 16.00
CA HIS A 214 -19.92 10.85 17.05
C HIS A 214 -21.24 11.58 16.81
N PHE A 215 -22.30 11.13 17.45
CA PHE A 215 -23.59 11.80 17.35
C PHE A 215 -23.64 12.99 18.30
N ALA A 216 -23.68 14.20 17.74
CA ALA A 216 -23.77 15.46 18.47
C ALA A 216 -24.45 16.55 17.64
N ASP A 217 -25.04 17.51 18.32
CA ASP A 217 -25.60 18.69 17.66
C ASP A 217 -24.47 19.68 17.35
N TYR A 218 -24.21 19.86 16.07
CA TYR A 218 -23.31 20.89 15.55
C TYR A 218 -24.14 22.01 14.92
N GLU A 219 -23.66 23.24 15.05
CA GLU A 219 -24.21 24.35 14.29
C GLU A 219 -24.04 24.10 12.78
N PRO A 220 -25.07 24.34 11.95
CA PRO A 220 -24.98 24.14 10.51
C PRO A 220 -23.84 24.95 9.89
N PHE A 221 -22.95 24.26 9.19
CA PHE A 221 -21.86 24.89 8.49
C PHE A 221 -22.29 25.23 7.06
N THR A 222 -22.47 26.52 6.77
CA THR A 222 -23.04 27.02 5.51
C THR A 222 -22.04 27.78 4.65
N GLN A 223 -20.75 27.80 5.04
CA GLN A 223 -19.69 28.52 4.34
C GLN A 223 -18.92 27.61 3.40
N GLU A 224 -18.00 28.18 2.63
CA GLU A 224 -17.01 27.41 1.88
C GLU A 224 -16.10 26.65 2.84
N ILE A 225 -15.91 25.34 2.59
CA ILE A 225 -15.06 24.50 3.44
C ILE A 225 -13.60 24.97 3.30
N PRO A 226 -12.97 25.44 4.39
CA PRO A 226 -11.60 25.91 4.35
C PRO A 226 -10.60 24.75 4.14
N PHE A 227 -9.41 25.08 3.65
CA PHE A 227 -8.32 24.12 3.54
C PHE A 227 -7.84 23.67 4.94
N ASP A 228 -7.43 22.41 5.01
CA ASP A 228 -6.77 21.79 6.17
C ASP A 228 -7.57 21.88 7.49
N THR A 229 -8.88 22.09 7.40
CA THR A 229 -9.77 22.17 8.56
C THR A 229 -10.82 21.06 8.49
N THR A 230 -10.97 20.32 9.58
CA THR A 230 -12.02 19.31 9.72
C THR A 230 -13.34 19.96 10.06
N ILE A 231 -14.38 19.69 9.26
CA ILE A 231 -15.75 20.17 9.50
C ILE A 231 -16.66 18.97 9.73
N HIS A 232 -17.48 19.05 10.78
CA HIS A 232 -18.48 18.04 11.09
C HIS A 232 -19.81 18.34 10.41
N PHE A 233 -20.42 17.31 9.83
CA PHE A 233 -21.72 17.34 9.17
C PHE A 233 -22.60 16.20 9.67
N SER A 234 -23.89 16.21 9.30
CA SER A 234 -24.84 15.13 9.59
C SER A 234 -24.83 14.75 11.07
N HIS A 235 -25.05 15.73 11.95
CA HIS A 235 -24.98 15.58 13.42
C HIS A 235 -23.66 14.94 13.90
N GLY A 236 -22.53 15.26 13.25
CA GLY A 236 -21.19 14.80 13.65
C GLY A 236 -20.81 13.40 13.18
N THR A 237 -21.71 12.66 12.52
CA THR A 237 -21.44 11.31 12.01
C THR A 237 -20.61 11.31 10.72
N LEU A 238 -20.39 12.48 10.15
CA LEU A 238 -19.59 12.72 8.95
C LEU A 238 -18.60 13.86 9.22
N ILE A 239 -17.33 13.61 8.93
CA ILE A 239 -16.29 14.65 8.88
C ILE A 239 -15.81 14.83 7.44
N VAL A 240 -15.55 16.10 7.06
CA VAL A 240 -15.01 16.44 5.75
C VAL A 240 -13.84 17.41 5.91
N LYS A 241 -12.81 17.22 5.12
CA LYS A 241 -11.65 18.12 5.02
C LYS A 241 -11.35 18.44 3.56
N ARG A 242 -11.02 19.70 3.30
CA ARG A 242 -10.52 20.16 2.00
C ARG A 242 -9.01 20.17 1.99
N LEU A 243 -8.40 19.54 1.00
CA LEU A 243 -6.95 19.38 0.90
C LEU A 243 -6.47 19.78 -0.50
N LYS A 244 -5.22 20.21 -0.56
CA LYS A 244 -4.52 20.37 -1.83
C LYS A 244 -3.53 19.23 -1.99
N LEU A 245 -3.89 18.22 -2.76
CA LEU A 245 -3.06 17.04 -3.01
C LEU A 245 -2.07 17.28 -4.16
N PRO A 246 -0.87 16.71 -4.09
CA PRO A 246 0.08 16.74 -5.20
C PRO A 246 -0.40 15.89 -6.38
N GLU A 247 0.20 16.07 -7.54
CA GLU A 247 0.12 15.07 -8.59
C GLU A 247 1.05 13.90 -8.26
N PHE A 248 0.47 12.73 -8.06
CA PHE A 248 1.24 11.51 -7.82
C PHE A 248 1.78 10.98 -9.16
N PRO A 249 3.07 10.60 -9.23
CA PRO A 249 3.61 9.98 -10.43
C PRO A 249 2.81 8.75 -10.86
N ALA A 250 2.68 8.52 -12.16
CA ALA A 250 1.81 7.47 -12.71
C ALA A 250 2.18 6.05 -12.23
N HIS A 251 3.46 5.80 -11.94
CA HIS A 251 3.98 4.52 -11.46
C HIS A 251 3.83 4.31 -9.95
N TYR A 252 3.42 5.33 -9.17
CA TYR A 252 3.20 5.17 -7.74
C TYR A 252 1.90 4.40 -7.47
N GLN A 253 1.92 3.52 -6.48
CA GLN A 253 0.73 2.86 -5.95
C GLN A 253 0.17 3.69 -4.80
N LEU A 254 -1.13 3.99 -4.86
CA LEU A 254 -1.82 4.81 -3.86
C LEU A 254 -2.65 3.92 -2.95
N PHE A 255 -2.58 4.20 -1.65
CA PHE A 255 -3.37 3.52 -0.63
C PHE A 255 -4.06 4.54 0.27
N ALA A 256 -5.30 4.24 0.66
CA ALA A 256 -5.95 4.84 1.81
C ALA A 256 -5.76 3.90 3.00
N GLU A 257 -5.20 4.42 4.09
CA GLU A 257 -4.92 3.69 5.33
C GLU A 257 -5.69 4.33 6.48
N ILE A 258 -6.49 3.52 7.17
CA ILE A 258 -7.37 3.98 8.24
C ILE A 258 -6.99 3.24 9.52
N ARG A 259 -6.89 3.99 10.61
CA ARG A 259 -6.85 3.47 11.98
C ARG A 259 -8.08 3.97 12.69
N GLN A 260 -8.79 3.09 13.36
CA GLN A 260 -10.04 3.41 14.02
C GLN A 260 -10.19 2.63 15.32
N HIS A 261 -10.70 3.26 16.35
CA HIS A 261 -11.11 2.60 17.58
C HIS A 261 -12.42 3.20 18.12
N SER A 262 -13.12 2.43 18.96
CA SER A 262 -14.29 2.94 19.67
C SER A 262 -13.88 4.03 20.68
N ASN A 263 -14.73 5.03 20.84
CA ASN A 263 -14.65 6.05 21.89
C ASN A 263 -15.94 6.09 22.72
N GLY A 264 -16.71 5.00 22.69
CA GLY A 264 -17.98 4.83 23.43
C GLY A 264 -19.01 3.98 22.71
N ASP A 265 -19.05 3.99 21.37
CA ASP A 265 -19.95 3.13 20.61
C ASP A 265 -19.48 1.67 20.64
N ALA A 266 -20.38 0.78 21.04
CA ALA A 266 -20.11 -0.65 21.19
C ALA A 266 -20.46 -1.49 19.95
N TYR A 267 -20.98 -0.89 18.87
CA TYR A 267 -21.55 -1.61 17.74
C TYR A 267 -20.66 -1.58 16.50
N ASP A 268 -20.88 -2.56 15.63
CA ASP A 268 -20.30 -2.72 14.30
C ASP A 268 -20.99 -1.78 13.29
N ARG A 269 -20.47 -0.59 13.13
CA ARG A 269 -21.06 0.45 12.27
C ARG A 269 -20.55 0.38 10.85
N SER A 270 -21.44 0.65 9.90
CA SER A 270 -21.04 0.91 8.52
C SER A 270 -20.30 2.24 8.40
N ALA A 271 -19.22 2.23 7.60
CA ALA A 271 -18.38 3.38 7.42
C ALA A 271 -17.85 3.49 5.97
N SER A 272 -17.55 4.70 5.55
CA SER A 272 -17.06 4.99 4.22
C SER A 272 -16.06 6.15 4.21
N VAL A 273 -14.96 5.98 3.49
CA VAL A 273 -14.06 7.07 3.09
C VAL A 273 -14.34 7.38 1.63
N PHE A 274 -14.53 8.64 1.31
CA PHE A 274 -14.87 9.03 -0.05
C PHE A 274 -14.33 10.41 -0.44
N VAL A 275 -14.22 10.64 -1.76
CA VAL A 275 -13.95 11.95 -2.36
C VAL A 275 -15.25 12.53 -2.87
N ILE A 276 -15.45 13.84 -2.68
CA ILE A 276 -16.59 14.57 -3.21
C ILE A 276 -16.19 15.27 -4.51
N PRO A 277 -16.73 14.84 -5.68
CA PRO A 277 -16.51 15.52 -6.95
C PRO A 277 -17.09 16.94 -6.92
N THR A 278 -16.34 17.89 -7.48
CA THR A 278 -16.73 19.32 -7.54
C THR A 278 -16.69 19.92 -8.95
N GLU A 279 -16.46 19.09 -9.95
CA GLU A 279 -16.32 19.52 -11.35
C GLU A 279 -17.64 19.81 -12.09
N LYS A 280 -18.78 19.53 -11.45
CA LYS A 280 -20.12 19.82 -11.97
C LYS A 280 -20.73 21.03 -11.28
N THR A 281 -21.84 21.55 -11.82
CA THR A 281 -22.54 22.72 -11.26
C THR A 281 -23.20 22.43 -9.92
N MET A 282 -23.60 21.18 -9.68
CA MET A 282 -24.05 20.66 -8.39
C MET A 282 -23.03 19.65 -7.86
N SER A 283 -22.83 19.65 -6.57
CA SER A 283 -21.92 18.75 -5.87
C SER A 283 -22.57 18.23 -4.58
N PHE A 284 -22.14 17.07 -4.12
CA PHE A 284 -22.54 16.57 -2.80
C PHE A 284 -22.21 17.55 -1.67
N LYS A 285 -21.21 18.42 -1.87
CA LYS A 285 -20.90 19.56 -0.99
C LYS A 285 -22.12 20.46 -0.77
N ASP A 286 -22.96 20.67 -1.80
CA ASP A 286 -24.15 21.51 -1.67
C ASP A 286 -25.14 20.94 -0.67
N GLY A 287 -25.34 19.61 -0.68
CA GLY A 287 -26.15 18.91 0.32
C GLY A 287 -25.60 19.02 1.76
N LEU A 288 -24.27 19.15 1.91
CA LEU A 288 -23.63 19.36 3.22
C LEU A 288 -23.84 20.78 3.76
N THR A 289 -23.72 21.79 2.88
CA THR A 289 -23.65 23.20 3.31
C THR A 289 -24.96 23.97 3.17
N LYS A 290 -25.91 23.44 2.37
CA LYS A 290 -27.20 24.10 2.10
C LYS A 290 -28.39 23.28 2.58
N GLY A 291 -28.28 21.95 2.59
CA GLY A 291 -29.32 20.99 2.95
C GLY A 291 -29.46 19.89 1.89
N ILE A 292 -30.01 18.73 2.29
CA ILE A 292 -30.14 17.57 1.39
C ILE A 292 -31.09 17.84 0.22
N GLU A 293 -31.98 18.81 0.33
CA GLU A 293 -32.92 19.26 -0.70
C GLU A 293 -32.21 19.90 -1.91
N ASP A 294 -30.97 20.35 -1.75
CA ASP A 294 -30.13 20.85 -2.87
C ASP A 294 -29.42 19.73 -3.66
N LEU A 295 -29.64 18.46 -3.28
CA LEU A 295 -29.12 17.32 -4.01
C LEU A 295 -30.15 16.82 -5.06
N PRO A 296 -29.69 16.27 -6.20
CA PRO A 296 -30.59 15.63 -7.15
C PRO A 296 -31.39 14.51 -6.50
N VAL A 297 -32.68 14.44 -6.81
CA VAL A 297 -33.61 13.47 -6.22
C VAL A 297 -33.93 12.37 -7.22
N PHE A 298 -33.68 11.12 -6.82
CA PHE A 298 -34.22 9.96 -7.49
C PHE A 298 -35.50 9.52 -6.76
N VAL A 299 -36.64 9.49 -7.46
CA VAL A 299 -37.91 9.03 -6.91
C VAL A 299 -38.10 7.54 -7.26
N GLY A 300 -38.05 6.69 -6.23
CA GLY A 300 -38.28 5.26 -6.40
C GLY A 300 -39.75 4.94 -6.76
N ARG A 301 -40.03 3.73 -7.24
CA ARG A 301 -41.39 3.26 -7.54
C ARG A 301 -42.31 3.23 -6.32
N ASP A 302 -41.74 3.21 -5.13
CA ASP A 302 -42.45 3.32 -3.85
C ASP A 302 -42.80 4.78 -3.49
N GLY A 303 -42.45 5.74 -4.33
CA GLY A 303 -42.62 7.17 -4.10
C GLY A 303 -41.66 7.80 -3.10
N LYS A 304 -40.67 7.07 -2.62
CA LYS A 304 -39.60 7.62 -1.75
C LYS A 304 -38.58 8.39 -2.57
N GLU A 305 -38.09 9.44 -1.96
CA GLU A 305 -37.03 10.28 -2.52
C GLU A 305 -35.67 9.85 -1.97
N TYR A 306 -34.70 9.67 -2.88
CA TYR A 306 -33.32 9.30 -2.58
C TYR A 306 -32.39 10.40 -3.12
N GLN A 307 -31.71 11.12 -2.22
CA GLN A 307 -30.94 12.31 -2.55
C GLN A 307 -29.51 11.94 -2.94
N GLY A 308 -29.05 12.43 -4.08
CA GLY A 308 -27.64 12.40 -4.52
C GLY A 308 -27.04 11.02 -4.79
N ILE A 309 -27.88 9.99 -5.03
CA ILE A 309 -27.40 8.59 -5.10
C ILE A 309 -26.78 8.20 -6.44
N LYS A 310 -27.05 8.94 -7.53
CA LYS A 310 -26.53 8.58 -8.86
C LYS A 310 -26.08 9.82 -9.63
N ALA A 311 -25.25 9.58 -10.65
CA ALA A 311 -24.81 10.62 -11.57
C ALA A 311 -25.99 11.17 -12.39
N GLU A 312 -26.00 12.47 -12.54
CA GLU A 312 -26.89 13.23 -13.39
C GLU A 312 -26.07 14.14 -14.30
N LYS A 313 -26.71 14.81 -15.28
CA LYS A 313 -26.02 15.71 -16.21
C LYS A 313 -25.10 16.70 -15.49
N ASP A 314 -25.61 17.29 -14.41
CA ASP A 314 -24.98 18.39 -13.68
C ASP A 314 -24.48 17.99 -12.28
N TYR A 315 -24.43 16.68 -11.97
CA TYR A 315 -24.07 16.15 -10.68
C TYR A 315 -23.29 14.82 -10.79
N LEU A 316 -22.32 14.62 -9.90
CA LEU A 316 -21.62 13.34 -9.69
C LEU A 316 -21.70 12.95 -8.22
N PRO A 317 -22.03 11.67 -7.91
CA PRO A 317 -22.09 11.18 -6.54
C PRO A 317 -20.68 11.05 -5.93
N PRO A 318 -20.56 10.98 -4.59
CA PRO A 318 -19.30 10.73 -3.91
C PRO A 318 -18.62 9.44 -4.41
N VAL A 319 -17.31 9.53 -4.61
CA VAL A 319 -16.45 8.41 -5.04
C VAL A 319 -15.91 7.70 -3.82
N GLU A 320 -16.38 6.53 -3.55
CA GLU A 320 -15.95 5.74 -2.40
C GLU A 320 -14.53 5.18 -2.61
N LEU A 321 -13.62 5.55 -1.71
CA LEU A 321 -12.26 5.03 -1.64
C LEU A 321 -12.23 3.70 -0.89
N VAL A 322 -12.81 3.69 0.31
CA VAL A 322 -12.83 2.54 1.21
C VAL A 322 -14.21 2.41 1.86
N ARG A 323 -14.82 1.25 1.77
CA ARG A 323 -15.91 0.85 2.65
C ARG A 323 -15.34 0.01 3.77
N PHE A 324 -15.62 0.37 5.01
CA PHE A 324 -15.17 -0.39 6.17
C PHE A 324 -16.25 -0.49 7.23
N PHE A 325 -16.05 -1.37 8.17
CA PHE A 325 -16.98 -1.61 9.27
C PHE A 325 -16.22 -1.55 10.58
N THR A 326 -16.75 -0.82 11.55
CA THR A 326 -16.15 -0.79 12.87
C THR A 326 -16.29 -2.15 13.55
N SER A 327 -15.52 -2.37 14.59
CA SER A 327 -15.66 -3.55 15.44
C SER A 327 -16.65 -3.31 16.57
N PHE A 328 -16.99 -4.35 17.30
CA PHE A 328 -17.72 -4.24 18.56
C PHE A 328 -16.81 -3.75 19.67
N GLY A 329 -16.53 -2.45 19.68
CA GLY A 329 -15.97 -1.73 20.80
C GLY A 329 -14.47 -1.84 21.04
N ALA A 330 -13.65 -2.24 20.06
CA ALA A 330 -12.19 -2.32 20.19
C ALA A 330 -11.59 -1.00 20.72
N GLY A 331 -10.60 -1.12 21.59
CA GLY A 331 -9.92 -0.03 22.29
C GLY A 331 -10.67 0.40 23.56
N HIS A 332 -11.88 0.92 23.43
CA HIS A 332 -12.63 1.47 24.55
C HIS A 332 -13.15 0.42 25.55
N PHE A 333 -13.51 -0.77 25.07
CA PHE A 333 -14.15 -1.80 25.88
C PHE A 333 -13.27 -3.04 26.11
N ASN A 334 -11.97 -2.98 25.86
CA ASN A 334 -11.07 -4.12 25.96
C ASN A 334 -10.99 -4.72 27.36
N ASP A 335 -11.26 -3.94 28.41
CA ASP A 335 -11.26 -4.35 29.80
C ASP A 335 -12.60 -4.97 30.29
N LYS A 336 -13.66 -4.92 29.48
CA LYS A 336 -15.02 -5.35 29.89
C LYS A 336 -15.22 -6.85 29.81
N VAL A 337 -14.60 -7.50 28.85
CA VAL A 337 -14.74 -8.95 28.61
C VAL A 337 -13.36 -9.56 28.51
N GLN A 338 -13.15 -10.67 29.22
CA GLN A 338 -11.92 -11.44 29.15
C GLN A 338 -12.24 -12.84 28.61
N ILE A 339 -11.46 -13.28 27.61
CA ILE A 339 -11.52 -14.63 27.05
C ILE A 339 -10.12 -15.23 27.17
N ASP A 340 -10.00 -16.38 27.81
CA ASP A 340 -8.71 -17.05 28.03
C ASP A 340 -7.99 -17.29 26.69
N GLY A 341 -6.75 -16.81 26.61
CA GLY A 341 -5.91 -16.97 25.42
C GLY A 341 -6.20 -16.01 24.27
N LEU A 342 -7.07 -15.00 24.47
CA LEU A 342 -7.36 -13.98 23.48
C LEU A 342 -6.97 -12.58 24.02
N GLU A 343 -6.18 -11.86 23.23
CA GLU A 343 -5.85 -10.45 23.48
C GLU A 343 -6.64 -9.58 22.51
N TRP A 344 -7.32 -8.55 23.03
CA TRP A 344 -8.10 -7.65 22.19
C TRP A 344 -7.20 -6.63 21.49
N ALA A 345 -7.51 -6.35 20.22
CA ALA A 345 -6.86 -5.28 19.48
C ALA A 345 -7.18 -3.90 20.09
N GLU A 346 -6.19 -3.03 20.18
CA GLU A 346 -6.37 -1.65 20.68
C GLU A 346 -7.02 -0.74 19.64
N GLU A 347 -6.78 -1.01 18.36
CA GLU A 347 -7.36 -0.29 17.23
C GLU A 347 -7.58 -1.23 16.05
N ASN A 348 -8.51 -0.89 15.19
CA ASN A 348 -8.74 -1.55 13.92
C ASN A 348 -7.94 -0.86 12.82
N TYR A 349 -7.38 -1.66 11.91
CA TYR A 349 -6.56 -1.19 10.81
C TYR A 349 -7.14 -1.63 9.47
N TYR A 350 -7.34 -0.65 8.57
CA TYR A 350 -7.84 -0.92 7.24
C TYR A 350 -6.91 -0.29 6.22
N LYS A 351 -6.69 -0.99 5.11
CA LYS A 351 -5.87 -0.49 4.02
C LYS A 351 -6.43 -0.93 2.68
N GLN A 352 -6.67 0.03 1.80
CA GLN A 352 -7.21 -0.22 0.46
C GLN A 352 -6.34 0.45 -0.58
N GLU A 353 -5.98 -0.30 -1.64
CA GLU A 353 -5.38 0.30 -2.81
C GLU A 353 -6.42 1.15 -3.56
N VAL A 354 -6.03 2.38 -3.92
CA VAL A 354 -6.87 3.37 -4.60
C VAL A 354 -6.18 3.97 -5.82
N SER A 355 -5.17 3.27 -6.35
CA SER A 355 -4.34 3.73 -7.50
C SER A 355 -5.18 4.04 -8.73
N GLU A 356 -6.26 3.32 -8.95
CA GLU A 356 -7.17 3.48 -10.07
C GLU A 356 -8.06 4.73 -9.97
N LEU A 357 -8.15 5.33 -8.79
CA LEU A 357 -8.87 6.57 -8.51
C LEU A 357 -7.94 7.79 -8.42
N ARG A 358 -6.72 7.68 -8.94
CA ARG A 358 -5.68 8.72 -8.90
C ARG A 358 -6.17 10.05 -9.48
N ASP A 359 -6.97 10.02 -10.53
CA ASP A 359 -7.54 11.22 -11.15
C ASP A 359 -8.46 12.00 -10.21
N ARG A 360 -8.99 11.35 -9.15
CA ARG A 360 -9.81 11.95 -8.08
C ARG A 360 -8.98 12.43 -6.89
N LEU A 361 -7.72 12.02 -6.79
CA LEU A 361 -6.81 12.28 -5.67
C LEU A 361 -5.69 13.25 -6.08
N ARG A 362 -6.06 14.39 -6.69
CA ARG A 362 -5.11 15.43 -7.12
C ARG A 362 -5.71 16.82 -7.05
N GLY A 363 -4.86 17.83 -6.84
CA GLY A 363 -5.28 19.22 -6.79
C GLY A 363 -6.16 19.51 -5.58
N ASP A 364 -7.22 20.29 -5.77
CA ASP A 364 -8.19 20.65 -4.74
C ASP A 364 -9.22 19.53 -4.57
N VAL A 365 -9.23 18.88 -3.42
CA VAL A 365 -10.11 17.74 -3.13
C VAL A 365 -10.81 17.89 -1.79
N LEU A 366 -12.04 17.41 -1.73
CA LEU A 366 -12.80 17.23 -0.50
C LEU A 366 -12.84 15.73 -0.17
N ILE A 367 -12.31 15.35 1.01
CA ILE A 367 -12.32 13.97 1.49
C ILE A 367 -13.21 13.90 2.71
N GLY A 368 -14.17 12.95 2.70
CA GLY A 368 -15.06 12.67 3.80
C GLY A 368 -14.81 11.30 4.43
N VAL A 369 -15.04 11.21 5.75
CA VAL A 369 -15.15 9.95 6.49
C VAL A 369 -16.47 9.95 7.24
N PHE A 370 -17.27 8.94 6.95
CA PHE A 370 -18.56 8.68 7.59
C PHE A 370 -18.47 7.42 8.45
N ILE A 371 -19.04 7.47 9.65
CA ILE A 371 -19.33 6.30 10.50
C ILE A 371 -20.74 6.48 11.05
N GLY A 372 -21.68 5.63 10.60
CA GLY A 372 -23.08 5.67 11.02
C GLY A 372 -23.22 5.26 12.47
N ASN A 373 -23.50 6.21 13.37
CA ASN A 373 -23.65 5.92 14.79
C ASN A 373 -24.64 6.89 15.46
N TYR A 374 -25.11 6.53 16.66
CA TYR A 374 -26.01 7.32 17.49
C TYR A 374 -25.41 7.60 18.86
N ASP A 375 -24.13 7.29 19.06
CA ASP A 375 -23.44 7.38 20.33
C ASP A 375 -22.72 8.73 20.48
N LYS A 376 -22.78 9.31 21.68
CA LYS A 376 -22.13 10.61 22.01
C LYS A 376 -20.61 10.51 22.07
N GLY A 377 -20.07 9.36 22.41
CA GLY A 377 -18.63 9.09 22.37
C GLY A 377 -18.18 8.72 20.95
N GLY A 378 -18.94 7.86 20.30
CA GLY A 378 -18.73 7.42 18.92
C GLY A 378 -17.41 6.68 18.71
N HIS A 379 -16.67 7.14 17.72
CA HIS A 379 -15.40 6.56 17.29
C HIS A 379 -14.34 7.63 17.09
N LYS A 380 -13.08 7.20 17.10
CA LYS A 380 -11.94 8.03 16.65
C LYS A 380 -11.31 7.41 15.42
N VAL A 381 -10.90 8.26 14.49
CA VAL A 381 -10.38 7.85 13.20
C VAL A 381 -9.16 8.67 12.80
N SER A 382 -8.13 7.97 12.27
CA SER A 382 -7.03 8.56 11.53
C SER A 382 -7.06 8.02 10.10
N LEU A 383 -6.83 8.88 9.12
CA LEU A 383 -6.75 8.55 7.70
C LEU A 383 -5.47 9.12 7.10
N ASP A 384 -4.68 8.27 6.50
CA ASP A 384 -3.52 8.63 5.70
C ASP A 384 -3.73 8.24 4.23
N LEU A 385 -3.31 9.10 3.31
CA LEU A 385 -3.04 8.72 1.94
C LEU A 385 -1.56 8.40 1.80
N LEU A 386 -1.25 7.20 1.31
CA LEU A 386 0.11 6.72 1.14
C LEU A 386 0.39 6.48 -0.34
N ALA A 387 1.53 6.99 -0.83
CA ALA A 387 2.00 6.71 -2.17
C ALA A 387 3.35 6.01 -2.12
N TYR A 388 3.41 4.80 -2.64
CA TYR A 388 4.61 3.98 -2.75
C TYR A 388 5.16 4.03 -4.17
N PRO A 389 6.49 4.18 -4.35
CA PRO A 389 7.07 4.08 -5.69
C PRO A 389 6.81 2.69 -6.26
N GLY A 390 6.24 2.65 -7.46
CA GLY A 390 6.02 1.41 -8.20
C GLY A 390 7.27 0.98 -8.97
N ASP A 391 7.20 -0.21 -9.55
CA ASP A 391 8.25 -0.72 -10.43
C ASP A 391 8.04 -0.20 -11.86
N ASP A 392 8.99 0.56 -12.40
CA ASP A 392 8.99 1.10 -13.78
C ASP A 392 8.95 -0.01 -14.85
N LYS A 393 9.16 -1.29 -14.47
CA LYS A 393 9.14 -2.42 -15.39
C LYS A 393 7.77 -2.68 -16.04
N TRP A 394 6.68 -2.12 -15.47
CA TRP A 394 5.32 -2.45 -15.90
C TRP A 394 4.80 -1.62 -17.06
N SER A 395 5.40 -0.46 -17.37
CA SER A 395 4.95 0.35 -18.50
C SER A 395 5.97 1.42 -18.89
N ASP A 396 6.45 1.38 -20.13
CA ASP A 396 7.23 2.47 -20.73
C ASP A 396 6.40 3.76 -20.90
N LYS A 397 5.08 3.64 -20.91
CA LYS A 397 4.12 4.76 -20.95
C LYS A 397 2.82 4.33 -20.25
N PRO A 398 2.66 4.62 -18.95
CA PRO A 398 1.40 4.35 -18.29
C PRO A 398 0.27 5.12 -18.98
N LEU A 399 -0.77 4.40 -19.40
CA LEU A 399 -2.00 5.01 -19.91
C LEU A 399 -2.61 5.85 -18.77
N LYS A 400 -3.19 7.00 -19.14
CA LYS A 400 -3.89 7.84 -18.16
C LYS A 400 -5.16 7.14 -17.71
N GLN A 401 -5.20 6.81 -16.44
CA GLN A 401 -6.39 6.26 -15.79
C GLN A 401 -7.42 7.37 -15.57
N HIS A 402 -8.67 7.08 -15.91
CA HIS A 402 -9.82 7.95 -15.72
C HIS A 402 -10.93 7.22 -14.99
N SER A 403 -11.72 7.97 -14.23
CA SER A 403 -12.86 7.45 -13.50
C SER A 403 -14.10 8.30 -13.73
N ILE A 404 -15.25 7.64 -13.90
CA ILE A 404 -16.56 8.28 -13.97
C ILE A 404 -17.40 7.76 -12.81
N PRO A 405 -17.72 8.58 -11.79
CA PRO A 405 -18.63 8.21 -10.73
C PRO A 405 -20.03 7.94 -11.29
N LEU A 406 -20.62 6.80 -10.94
CA LEU A 406 -21.92 6.40 -11.45
C LEU A 406 -23.01 6.49 -10.39
N PHE A 407 -22.79 5.86 -9.25
CA PHE A 407 -23.75 5.84 -8.14
C PHE A 407 -23.05 5.54 -6.80
N ASN A 408 -23.70 6.00 -5.72
CA ASN A 408 -23.34 5.68 -4.35
C ASN A 408 -24.59 5.77 -3.48
N THR A 409 -25.03 4.63 -2.90
CA THR A 409 -26.20 4.54 -2.02
C THR A 409 -25.82 4.43 -0.53
N CYS A 410 -24.56 4.72 -0.14
CA CYS A 410 -24.21 4.86 1.27
C CYS A 410 -24.97 6.03 1.90
N ASN A 411 -25.56 5.80 3.05
CA ASN A 411 -26.41 6.79 3.74
C ASN A 411 -25.57 7.78 4.55
N VAL A 412 -24.60 8.44 3.93
CA VAL A 412 -23.66 9.32 4.62
C VAL A 412 -24.31 10.58 5.24
N LEU A 413 -25.52 10.93 4.77
CA LEU A 413 -26.34 12.02 5.31
C LEU A 413 -27.60 11.50 6.03
N GLU A 414 -27.57 10.28 6.57
CA GLU A 414 -28.68 9.69 7.30
C GLU A 414 -29.22 10.63 8.41
N MET A 415 -28.34 11.18 9.22
CA MET A 415 -28.73 12.09 10.31
C MET A 415 -29.24 13.44 9.80
N SER A 416 -29.03 13.78 8.54
CA SER A 416 -29.62 14.94 7.86
C SER A 416 -30.90 14.61 7.10
N GLY A 417 -31.45 13.39 7.26
CA GLY A 417 -32.72 12.98 6.65
C GLY A 417 -32.59 12.28 5.29
N GLN A 418 -31.39 11.92 4.85
CA GLN A 418 -31.24 11.09 3.64
C GLN A 418 -31.88 9.71 3.86
N ASN A 419 -32.66 9.26 2.89
CA ASN A 419 -33.26 7.94 2.98
C ASN A 419 -32.25 6.80 2.86
N TYR A 420 -32.50 5.72 3.58
CA TYR A 420 -31.74 4.48 3.45
C TYR A 420 -31.83 3.88 2.04
N GLY A 421 -30.81 3.14 1.65
CA GLY A 421 -30.74 2.39 0.40
C GLY A 421 -31.74 1.23 0.30
N ARG A 422 -33.02 1.49 0.58
CA ARG A 422 -34.15 0.54 0.53
C ARG A 422 -34.77 0.42 -0.86
N LEU A 423 -34.26 1.15 -1.79
CA LEU A 423 -34.76 1.28 -3.14
C LEU A 423 -34.90 -0.10 -3.84
N PHE A 424 -33.98 -1.04 -3.58
CA PHE A 424 -33.97 -2.35 -4.24
C PHE A 424 -35.09 -3.28 -3.83
N ALA A 425 -35.87 -2.96 -2.77
CA ALA A 425 -37.09 -3.69 -2.43
C ALA A 425 -38.20 -3.55 -3.48
N THR A 426 -38.22 -2.41 -4.19
CA THR A 426 -39.30 -2.04 -5.11
C THR A 426 -38.82 -1.61 -6.48
N ASP A 427 -37.53 -1.26 -6.62
CA ASP A 427 -36.96 -0.68 -7.83
C ASP A 427 -35.56 -1.22 -8.16
N THR A 428 -34.94 -0.69 -9.19
CA THR A 428 -33.56 -0.91 -9.61
C THR A 428 -32.85 0.42 -9.75
N LEU A 429 -31.54 0.45 -9.56
CA LEU A 429 -30.74 1.65 -9.77
C LEU A 429 -30.22 1.68 -11.20
N GLU A 430 -30.61 2.70 -11.94
CA GLU A 430 -30.22 2.88 -13.34
C GLU A 430 -29.52 4.23 -13.56
N VAL A 431 -28.42 4.20 -14.33
CA VAL A 431 -27.63 5.39 -14.67
C VAL A 431 -27.20 5.34 -16.13
N GLU A 432 -27.22 6.48 -16.80
CA GLU A 432 -26.61 6.65 -18.12
C GLU A 432 -25.12 6.97 -17.98
N VAL A 433 -24.29 6.41 -18.85
CA VAL A 433 -22.87 6.68 -18.95
C VAL A 433 -22.45 6.82 -20.39
N GLU A 434 -21.53 7.74 -20.67
CA GLU A 434 -20.95 7.93 -21.99
C GLU A 434 -19.51 7.42 -22.02
N ILE A 435 -19.25 6.44 -22.88
CA ILE A 435 -17.94 5.86 -23.11
C ILE A 435 -17.20 6.69 -24.14
N PRO A 436 -16.01 7.24 -23.81
CA PRO A 436 -15.20 8.02 -24.76
C PRO A 436 -14.69 7.19 -25.95
N ASP A 437 -14.48 7.84 -27.11
CA ASP A 437 -14.09 7.18 -28.37
C ASP A 437 -12.81 6.34 -28.29
N ASN A 438 -11.85 6.74 -27.48
CA ASN A 438 -10.54 6.07 -27.36
C ASN A 438 -10.37 5.29 -26.05
N ALA A 439 -11.45 5.08 -25.30
CA ALA A 439 -11.40 4.37 -24.02
C ALA A 439 -10.96 2.92 -24.20
N LYS A 440 -10.03 2.48 -23.37
CA LYS A 440 -9.51 1.10 -23.29
C LYS A 440 -9.63 0.59 -21.87
N ASN A 441 -9.55 -0.74 -21.70
CA ASN A 441 -9.55 -1.38 -20.40
C ASN A 441 -10.71 -0.91 -19.51
N ILE A 442 -11.90 -0.79 -20.14
CA ILE A 442 -13.11 -0.30 -19.48
C ILE A 442 -13.57 -1.34 -18.48
N ARG A 443 -13.81 -0.94 -17.24
CA ARG A 443 -14.29 -1.82 -16.18
C ARG A 443 -15.15 -1.06 -15.18
N LEU A 444 -16.13 -1.74 -14.62
CA LEU A 444 -16.90 -1.24 -13.49
C LEU A 444 -16.21 -1.67 -12.19
N ARG A 445 -15.80 -0.70 -11.36
CA ARG A 445 -15.43 -0.89 -9.97
C ARG A 445 -16.71 -0.84 -9.15
N TYR A 446 -17.03 -1.93 -8.43
CA TYR A 446 -18.29 -2.10 -7.73
C TYR A 446 -18.04 -2.55 -6.30
N ILE A 447 -18.68 -1.88 -5.34
CA ILE A 447 -18.69 -2.29 -3.92
C ILE A 447 -20.15 -2.49 -3.53
N SER A 448 -20.45 -3.59 -2.87
CA SER A 448 -21.80 -3.92 -2.44
C SER A 448 -21.81 -4.63 -1.09
N THR A 449 -22.69 -4.17 -0.21
CA THR A 449 -22.93 -4.78 1.12
C THR A 449 -24.40 -4.74 1.46
N GLY A 450 -24.90 -5.87 1.98
CA GLY A 450 -26.28 -6.02 2.45
C GLY A 450 -26.38 -5.87 3.96
N HIS A 451 -27.41 -5.20 4.43
CA HIS A 451 -27.61 -4.82 5.82
C HIS A 451 -29.07 -4.97 6.24
N GLY A 452 -29.25 -5.01 7.56
CA GLY A 452 -30.56 -4.96 8.19
C GLY A 452 -31.38 -6.24 8.07
N GLY A 453 -32.57 -6.19 8.67
CA GLY A 453 -33.35 -7.38 8.96
C GLY A 453 -32.68 -8.23 10.05
N TRP A 454 -33.45 -9.09 10.70
CA TRP A 454 -32.90 -10.06 11.64
C TRP A 454 -32.51 -11.35 10.89
N ASP A 455 -32.84 -12.53 11.41
CA ASP A 455 -32.48 -13.82 10.80
C ASP A 455 -32.90 -13.96 9.32
N GLY A 456 -33.98 -13.30 8.91
CA GLY A 456 -34.47 -13.25 7.53
C GLY A 456 -33.88 -12.12 6.68
N GLY A 457 -33.12 -11.21 7.28
CA GLY A 457 -32.65 -9.99 6.63
C GLY A 457 -31.43 -10.19 5.73
N ASP A 458 -31.17 -9.17 4.93
CA ASP A 458 -30.14 -9.22 3.89
C ASP A 458 -28.72 -9.18 4.45
N GLU A 459 -28.54 -8.81 5.72
CA GLU A 459 -27.24 -8.89 6.38
C GLU A 459 -26.73 -10.34 6.46
N PHE A 460 -27.63 -11.28 6.81
CA PHE A 460 -27.27 -12.68 7.05
C PHE A 460 -27.75 -13.64 5.95
N ASN A 461 -28.27 -13.12 4.84
CA ASN A 461 -28.74 -13.92 3.73
C ASN A 461 -28.11 -13.45 2.41
N PRO A 462 -27.40 -14.33 1.69
CA PRO A 462 -26.78 -13.96 0.43
C PRO A 462 -27.80 -13.59 -0.63
N LYS A 463 -27.59 -12.47 -1.33
CA LYS A 463 -28.44 -12.01 -2.43
C LYS A 463 -27.59 -11.77 -3.68
N GLU A 464 -28.09 -12.23 -4.82
CA GLU A 464 -27.44 -11.96 -6.11
C GLU A 464 -27.66 -10.50 -6.52
N ASN A 465 -26.58 -9.77 -6.76
CA ASN A 465 -26.61 -8.47 -7.42
C ASN A 465 -26.48 -8.70 -8.93
N ALA A 466 -27.45 -8.30 -9.71
CA ALA A 466 -27.46 -8.42 -11.16
C ALA A 466 -27.13 -7.08 -11.81
N ILE A 467 -26.17 -7.08 -12.73
CA ILE A 467 -25.73 -5.89 -13.47
C ILE A 467 -26.11 -6.04 -14.93
N TYR A 468 -26.85 -5.06 -15.42
CA TYR A 468 -27.35 -5.00 -16.79
C TYR A 468 -26.68 -3.86 -17.53
N ILE A 469 -26.34 -4.08 -18.80
CA ILE A 469 -25.90 -3.06 -19.74
C ILE A 469 -26.85 -3.05 -20.92
N ASP A 470 -27.40 -1.89 -21.25
CA ASP A 470 -28.37 -1.70 -22.33
C ASP A 470 -29.54 -2.73 -22.28
N GLY A 471 -30.04 -2.97 -21.09
CA GLY A 471 -31.11 -3.91 -20.83
C GLY A 471 -30.70 -5.38 -20.79
N THR A 472 -29.49 -5.74 -21.16
CA THR A 472 -28.96 -7.11 -21.13
C THR A 472 -28.26 -7.42 -19.81
N LYS A 473 -28.63 -8.51 -19.14
CA LYS A 473 -27.93 -8.99 -17.93
C LYS A 473 -26.54 -9.49 -18.30
N MET A 474 -25.51 -8.77 -17.90
CA MET A 474 -24.12 -9.08 -18.23
C MET A 474 -23.39 -9.81 -17.11
N PHE A 475 -23.63 -9.42 -15.86
CA PHE A 475 -22.90 -9.94 -14.72
C PHE A 475 -23.81 -10.22 -13.54
N THR A 476 -23.37 -11.13 -12.69
CA THR A 476 -23.93 -11.37 -11.37
C THR A 476 -22.83 -11.44 -10.32
N HIS A 477 -23.15 -10.97 -9.13
CA HIS A 477 -22.25 -11.03 -7.98
C HIS A 477 -23.07 -11.27 -6.73
N THR A 478 -22.67 -12.25 -5.93
CA THR A 478 -23.25 -12.47 -4.60
C THR A 478 -22.22 -12.09 -3.56
N PRO A 479 -22.30 -10.88 -2.97
CA PRO A 479 -21.37 -10.46 -1.94
C PRO A 479 -21.63 -11.28 -0.68
N TRP A 480 -20.68 -12.15 -0.32
CA TRP A 480 -20.79 -13.01 0.85
C TRP A 480 -19.43 -13.24 1.49
N ARG A 481 -19.38 -13.06 2.81
CA ARG A 481 -18.17 -13.31 3.61
C ARG A 481 -18.46 -14.38 4.67
N CYS A 482 -17.60 -15.39 4.74
CA CYS A 482 -17.67 -16.47 5.71
C CYS A 482 -16.40 -16.57 6.59
N ASP A 483 -15.56 -15.55 6.55
CA ASP A 483 -14.29 -15.46 7.28
C ASP A 483 -14.36 -14.55 8.51
N CYS A 484 -15.56 -14.08 8.92
CA CYS A 484 -15.74 -13.10 9.99
C CYS A 484 -15.17 -13.58 11.33
N ALA A 485 -15.26 -14.87 11.64
CA ALA A 485 -14.71 -15.45 12.87
C ALA A 485 -13.17 -15.31 13.00
N THR A 486 -12.46 -15.06 11.89
CA THR A 486 -11.00 -14.83 11.93
C THR A 486 -10.60 -13.51 12.56
N PHE A 487 -11.56 -12.58 12.73
CA PHE A 487 -11.35 -11.24 13.30
C PHE A 487 -11.95 -11.10 14.70
N ARG A 488 -12.20 -12.22 15.40
CA ARG A 488 -12.85 -12.23 16.72
C ARG A 488 -12.10 -11.37 17.75
N ASP A 489 -10.78 -11.35 17.68
CA ASP A 489 -9.88 -10.59 18.56
C ASP A 489 -10.04 -9.06 18.47
N GLN A 490 -10.79 -8.58 17.49
CA GLN A 490 -11.05 -7.14 17.30
C GLN A 490 -12.44 -6.71 17.79
N SER A 491 -13.23 -7.60 18.39
CA SER A 491 -14.63 -7.33 18.79
C SER A 491 -14.91 -7.72 20.24
N PRO A 492 -14.38 -6.97 21.25
CA PRO A 492 -14.44 -7.36 22.66
C PRO A 492 -15.85 -7.48 23.21
N VAL A 493 -16.79 -6.62 22.82
CA VAL A 493 -18.15 -6.61 23.36
C VAL A 493 -19.22 -7.08 22.38
N SER A 494 -18.82 -7.93 21.40
CA SER A 494 -19.79 -8.57 20.52
C SER A 494 -20.81 -9.41 21.32
N GLY A 495 -22.09 -9.19 21.09
CA GLY A 495 -23.16 -10.02 21.65
C GLY A 495 -23.16 -11.42 21.04
N ASN A 496 -23.80 -12.37 21.72
CA ASN A 496 -23.98 -13.73 21.25
C ASN A 496 -25.42 -14.00 20.81
N PHE A 497 -25.57 -14.74 19.71
CA PHE A 497 -26.85 -15.30 19.33
C PHE A 497 -27.27 -16.44 20.27
N TRP A 498 -28.54 -16.87 20.17
CA TRP A 498 -29.13 -17.91 21.01
C TRP A 498 -28.35 -19.24 20.99
N ASN A 499 -27.64 -19.53 19.91
CA ASN A 499 -26.80 -20.72 19.75
C ASN A 499 -25.40 -20.58 20.35
N GLY A 500 -25.09 -19.46 20.99
CA GLY A 500 -23.80 -19.16 21.60
C GLY A 500 -22.74 -18.59 20.63
N LEU A 501 -23.05 -18.49 19.32
CA LEU A 501 -22.12 -17.90 18.35
C LEU A 501 -22.10 -16.37 18.54
N SER A 502 -20.89 -15.81 18.55
CA SER A 502 -20.72 -14.37 18.61
C SER A 502 -21.22 -13.70 17.34
N SER A 503 -21.88 -12.55 17.46
CA SER A 503 -22.35 -11.77 16.32
C SER A 503 -21.20 -11.40 15.37
N SER A 504 -20.00 -11.12 15.92
CA SER A 504 -18.80 -10.83 15.12
C SER A 504 -18.38 -11.98 14.21
N ASP A 505 -18.77 -13.22 14.52
CA ASP A 505 -18.31 -14.43 13.85
C ASP A 505 -19.25 -14.89 12.73
N TYR A 506 -20.45 -14.31 12.69
CA TYR A 506 -21.46 -14.66 11.68
C TYR A 506 -21.06 -14.24 10.27
N SER A 507 -21.29 -15.12 9.31
CA SER A 507 -21.18 -14.80 7.88
C SER A 507 -22.16 -13.71 7.48
N ARG A 508 -21.72 -12.77 6.64
CA ARG A 508 -22.50 -11.58 6.25
C ARG A 508 -22.43 -11.27 4.76
N SER A 509 -23.37 -10.48 4.29
CA SER A 509 -23.47 -10.03 2.90
C SER A 509 -22.41 -8.99 2.54
N GLY A 510 -21.20 -9.47 2.19
CA GLY A 510 -20.11 -8.68 1.66
C GLY A 510 -19.21 -7.99 2.68
N TRP A 511 -19.43 -8.19 3.98
CA TRP A 511 -18.63 -7.52 5.03
C TRP A 511 -18.46 -8.38 6.29
N CYS A 512 -17.56 -7.99 7.14
CA CYS A 512 -17.43 -8.47 8.53
C CYS A 512 -17.11 -7.27 9.43
N PRO A 513 -17.48 -7.29 10.72
CA PRO A 513 -16.98 -6.32 11.69
C PRO A 513 -15.45 -6.21 11.62
N CYS A 514 -14.91 -5.01 11.80
CA CYS A 514 -13.48 -4.66 11.75
C CYS A 514 -12.78 -4.92 10.40
N THR A 515 -13.51 -5.01 9.29
CA THR A 515 -12.89 -5.23 7.97
C THR A 515 -13.30 -4.18 6.94
N ALA A 516 -12.46 -4.01 5.91
CA ALA A 516 -12.84 -3.33 4.70
C ALA A 516 -13.51 -4.29 3.72
N THR A 517 -14.42 -3.76 2.89
CA THR A 517 -14.99 -4.47 1.76
C THR A 517 -14.25 -4.08 0.48
N ASN A 518 -13.53 -5.04 -0.09
CA ASN A 518 -12.80 -4.82 -1.33
C ASN A 518 -13.76 -4.65 -2.52
N PRO A 519 -13.45 -3.75 -3.47
CA PRO A 519 -14.19 -3.64 -4.71
C PRO A 519 -14.06 -4.92 -5.56
N VAL A 520 -15.12 -5.25 -6.30
CA VAL A 520 -15.07 -6.21 -7.40
C VAL A 520 -15.07 -5.46 -8.73
N TYR A 521 -14.49 -6.09 -9.76
CA TYR A 521 -14.33 -5.47 -11.07
C TYR A 521 -15.03 -6.31 -12.13
N PHE A 522 -15.85 -5.64 -12.96
CA PHE A 522 -16.49 -6.26 -14.10
C PHE A 522 -15.90 -5.70 -15.38
N ASP A 523 -15.41 -6.60 -16.23
CA ASP A 523 -14.79 -6.24 -17.51
C ASP A 523 -15.87 -5.77 -18.50
N LEU A 524 -15.78 -4.52 -18.90
CA LEU A 524 -16.64 -3.85 -19.87
C LEU A 524 -15.88 -3.46 -21.15
N SER A 525 -14.69 -4.01 -21.37
CA SER A 525 -13.83 -3.68 -22.52
C SER A 525 -14.48 -3.95 -23.89
N GLY A 526 -15.57 -4.72 -23.92
CA GLY A 526 -16.38 -4.97 -25.13
C GLY A 526 -17.40 -3.88 -25.47
N LEU A 527 -17.59 -2.86 -24.59
CA LEU A 527 -18.50 -1.76 -24.87
C LEU A 527 -17.92 -0.84 -25.97
N LYS A 528 -18.81 -0.40 -26.85
CA LYS A 528 -18.48 0.57 -27.89
C LYS A 528 -18.48 1.99 -27.32
N PRO A 529 -17.77 2.93 -27.94
CA PRO A 529 -17.95 4.35 -27.61
C PRO A 529 -19.40 4.79 -27.75
N GLY A 530 -19.81 5.75 -26.92
CA GLY A 530 -21.15 6.33 -26.93
C GLY A 530 -21.92 6.12 -25.64
N LYS A 531 -23.21 6.36 -25.69
CA LYS A 531 -24.11 6.27 -24.52
C LYS A 531 -24.54 4.84 -24.25
N HIS A 532 -24.47 4.47 -22.98
CA HIS A 532 -24.91 3.18 -22.45
C HIS A 532 -25.74 3.39 -21.18
N THR A 533 -26.62 2.44 -20.90
CA THR A 533 -27.37 2.39 -19.67
C THR A 533 -26.85 1.26 -18.79
N LEU A 534 -26.42 1.59 -17.58
CA LEU A 534 -26.02 0.60 -16.57
C LEU A 534 -27.10 0.53 -15.49
N ARG A 535 -27.57 -0.69 -15.18
CA ARG A 535 -28.60 -0.93 -14.18
C ARG A 535 -28.17 -2.01 -13.19
N VAL A 536 -28.39 -1.74 -11.91
CA VAL A 536 -28.19 -2.68 -10.80
C VAL A 536 -29.55 -3.11 -10.26
N ALA A 537 -29.74 -4.43 -10.09
CA ALA A 537 -30.93 -5.02 -9.49
C ALA A 537 -30.52 -6.00 -8.39
N ILE A 538 -31.14 -5.90 -7.23
CA ILE A 538 -30.88 -6.76 -6.06
C ILE A 538 -32.23 -7.24 -5.52
N PRO A 539 -32.44 -8.55 -5.27
CA PRO A 539 -33.66 -9.05 -4.68
C PRO A 539 -33.66 -8.80 -3.16
N GLN A 540 -33.78 -7.53 -2.79
CA GLN A 540 -33.79 -7.09 -1.40
C GLN A 540 -34.93 -7.74 -0.63
N GLY A 541 -34.63 -8.18 0.60
CA GLY A 541 -35.61 -8.79 1.50
C GLY A 541 -36.64 -7.81 1.99
N LYS A 542 -37.71 -8.35 2.52
CA LYS A 542 -38.81 -7.59 3.15
C LYS A 542 -38.37 -7.09 4.52
N ASP A 543 -39.00 -6.02 4.99
CA ASP A 543 -38.82 -5.51 6.34
C ASP A 543 -39.36 -6.52 7.37
N GLU A 544 -38.71 -6.62 8.52
CA GLU A 544 -39.13 -7.43 9.66
C GLU A 544 -39.37 -6.52 10.89
N GLY A 545 -40.63 -6.32 11.27
CA GLY A 545 -41.01 -5.42 12.34
C GLY A 545 -40.51 -3.98 12.08
N GLU A 546 -39.67 -3.45 13.00
CA GLU A 546 -39.04 -2.15 12.82
C GLU A 546 -37.66 -2.22 12.11
N SER A 547 -37.16 -3.44 11.86
CA SER A 547 -35.92 -3.66 11.12
C SER A 547 -36.20 -3.80 9.64
N PHE A 548 -35.39 -3.21 8.80
CA PHE A 548 -35.51 -3.28 7.35
C PHE A 548 -34.19 -3.64 6.68
N SER A 549 -34.29 -4.39 5.59
CA SER A 549 -33.14 -4.66 4.75
C SER A 549 -32.80 -3.46 3.88
N HIS A 550 -31.51 -3.24 3.65
CA HIS A 550 -31.01 -2.22 2.74
C HIS A 550 -29.68 -2.60 2.12
N TRP A 551 -29.35 -2.00 0.98
CA TRP A 551 -28.12 -2.26 0.27
C TRP A 551 -27.34 -0.98 0.05
N MET A 552 -26.09 -1.01 0.45
CA MET A 552 -25.13 0.03 0.11
C MET A 552 -24.32 -0.42 -1.10
N VAL A 553 -24.51 0.26 -2.22
CA VAL A 553 -23.75 0.00 -3.44
C VAL A 553 -23.04 1.26 -3.90
N SER A 554 -21.82 1.12 -4.38
CA SER A 554 -21.13 2.17 -5.10
C SER A 554 -20.52 1.66 -6.40
N GLY A 555 -20.58 2.47 -7.45
CA GLY A 555 -20.11 2.13 -8.78
C GLY A 555 -19.34 3.27 -9.42
N VAL A 556 -18.15 2.93 -9.92
CA VAL A 556 -17.28 3.84 -10.67
C VAL A 556 -16.86 3.15 -11.96
N LEU A 557 -17.07 3.79 -13.10
CA LEU A 557 -16.52 3.32 -14.35
C LEU A 557 -15.06 3.76 -14.45
N LEU A 558 -14.17 2.81 -14.71
CA LEU A 558 -12.75 3.03 -14.92
C LEU A 558 -12.41 2.78 -16.38
N TYR A 559 -11.54 3.61 -16.96
CA TYR A 559 -11.02 3.42 -18.30
C TYR A 559 -9.66 4.10 -18.47
N GLU A 560 -8.97 3.79 -19.54
CA GLU A 560 -7.65 4.33 -19.89
C GLU A 560 -7.71 5.02 -21.26
N LEU A 561 -6.96 6.14 -21.39
CA LEU A 561 -6.81 6.91 -22.64
C LEU A 561 -5.36 6.93 -23.11
#